data_40127f6b99bc232394ccaeeeec0f60ae
#
_entry.id   40127f6b99bc232394ccaeeeec0f60ae
#
_cell.length_a   1.000
_cell.length_b   1.000
_cell.length_c   1.000
_cell.angle_alpha   90.00
_cell.angle_beta   90.00
_cell.angle_gamma   90.00
#
_symmetry.space_group_name_H-M   'P 1'
#
loop_
_entity.id
_entity.type
_entity.pdbx_description
1 polymer ?
#
loop_
_entity_poly.entity_id
_entity_poly.type
_entity_poly.pdbx_seq_one_letter_code
_entity_poly.pdbx_strand_id
1 'polypeptide(L)'
;MFRAELPEDDAELRKQITAILSITTGPVVVLDNVSGALKSSTLAGLLTTDLWDDRPLGSTSWTRSTNDRIWTVTGNNISIGGDLPRRTIRTVIDPGQPNPELRTGFAIDNLEGWVKERRGELLHALLTLVRAWVAAGKPLPVERASDTPDGSAP
;
A
#
# COMPACT_ATOMS: atom_id res chain seq x y z
N MET A 1 -11.57 -0.61 -4.94
CA MET A 1 -10.62 -1.03 -3.88
C MET A 1 -10.93 -2.47 -3.51
N PHE A 2 -9.94 -3.31 -3.46
CA PHE A 2 -10.03 -4.69 -2.98
C PHE A 2 -9.32 -4.79 -1.63
N ARG A 3 -9.89 -5.50 -0.65
CA ARG A 3 -9.28 -5.71 0.66
C ARG A 3 -9.15 -7.21 0.92
N ALA A 4 -8.01 -7.63 1.42
CA ALA A 4 -7.72 -9.02 1.80
C ALA A 4 -6.80 -9.05 3.02
N GLU A 5 -6.75 -10.18 3.70
CA GLU A 5 -5.74 -10.45 4.71
C GLU A 5 -4.45 -10.96 4.05
N LEU A 6 -3.32 -10.71 4.69
CA LEU A 6 -2.04 -11.24 4.25
C LEU A 6 -1.91 -12.70 4.76
N PRO A 7 -1.76 -13.70 3.89
CA PRO A 7 -1.45 -15.06 4.32
C PRO A 7 -0.06 -15.14 4.96
N GLU A 8 0.11 -16.06 5.90
CA GLU A 8 1.41 -16.34 6.52
C GLU A 8 2.39 -17.01 5.53
N ASP A 9 1.86 -17.85 4.64
CA ASP A 9 2.66 -18.59 3.64
C ASP A 9 2.79 -17.77 2.35
N ASP A 10 4.02 -17.58 1.89
CA ASP A 10 4.36 -16.85 0.66
C ASP A 10 3.79 -17.54 -0.60
N ALA A 11 3.63 -18.86 -0.59
CA ALA A 11 2.99 -19.59 -1.69
C ALA A 11 1.47 -19.34 -1.74
N GLU A 12 0.81 -19.24 -0.60
CA GLU A 12 -0.60 -18.86 -0.53
C GLU A 12 -0.79 -17.40 -0.95
N LEU A 13 0.13 -16.52 -0.56
CA LEU A 13 0.12 -15.13 -1.00
C LEU A 13 0.24 -15.04 -2.53
N ARG A 14 1.11 -15.85 -3.15
CA ARG A 14 1.24 -15.92 -4.61
C ARG A 14 -0.08 -16.30 -5.28
N LYS A 15 -0.77 -17.31 -4.78
CA LYS A 15 -2.08 -17.73 -5.28
C LYS A 15 -3.13 -16.63 -5.12
N GLN A 16 -3.14 -15.96 -3.96
CA GLN A 16 -4.04 -14.86 -3.68
C GLN A 16 -3.80 -13.67 -4.64
N ILE A 17 -2.55 -13.29 -4.88
CA ILE A 17 -2.18 -12.24 -5.84
C ILE A 17 -2.68 -12.62 -7.24
N THR A 18 -2.44 -13.85 -7.67
CA THR A 18 -2.90 -14.34 -8.98
C THR A 18 -4.41 -14.26 -9.12
N ALA A 19 -5.16 -14.63 -8.07
CA ALA A 19 -6.61 -14.52 -8.05
C ALA A 19 -7.07 -13.05 -8.09
N ILE A 20 -6.47 -12.17 -7.29
CA ILE A 20 -6.79 -10.74 -7.25
C ILE A 20 -6.55 -10.09 -8.62
N LEU A 21 -5.45 -10.39 -9.27
CA LEU A 21 -5.12 -9.82 -10.57
C LEU A 21 -6.00 -10.35 -11.71
N SER A 22 -6.58 -11.54 -11.52
CA SER A 22 -7.51 -12.15 -12.49
C SER A 22 -8.90 -11.51 -12.47
N ILE A 23 -9.29 -10.84 -11.38
CA ILE A 23 -10.59 -10.20 -11.25
C ILE A 23 -10.46 -8.69 -11.49
N THR A 24 -11.48 -8.13 -12.16
CA THR A 24 -11.53 -6.68 -12.37
C THR A 24 -11.91 -5.98 -11.06
N THR A 25 -10.92 -5.52 -10.33
CA THR A 25 -11.08 -4.73 -9.11
C THR A 25 -10.63 -3.28 -9.37
N GLY A 26 -10.88 -2.39 -8.43
CA GLY A 26 -10.37 -1.01 -8.51
C GLY A 26 -8.83 -0.96 -8.45
N PRO A 27 -8.25 0.23 -8.66
CA PRO A 27 -6.80 0.40 -8.80
C PRO A 27 -6.01 0.21 -7.49
N VAL A 28 -6.67 -0.03 -6.37
CA VAL A 28 -6.03 -0.17 -5.06
C VAL A 28 -6.37 -1.53 -4.45
N VAL A 29 -5.34 -2.25 -4.04
CA VAL A 29 -5.40 -3.47 -3.24
C VAL A 29 -4.87 -3.15 -1.84
N VAL A 30 -5.62 -3.53 -0.82
CA VAL A 30 -5.23 -3.35 0.59
C VAL A 30 -5.05 -4.73 1.23
N LEU A 31 -3.85 -5.01 1.69
CA LEU A 31 -3.56 -6.13 2.59
C LEU A 31 -3.65 -5.57 4.02
N ASP A 32 -4.74 -5.90 4.68
CA ASP A 32 -5.14 -5.23 5.90
C ASP A 32 -4.73 -6.00 7.15
N ASN A 33 -4.47 -5.25 8.23
CA ASN A 33 -4.21 -5.78 9.57
C ASN A 33 -3.03 -6.75 9.65
N VAL A 34 -1.96 -6.45 8.91
CA VAL A 34 -0.73 -7.25 8.97
C VAL A 34 -0.05 -7.06 10.32
N SER A 35 0.37 -8.16 10.92
CA SER A 35 1.09 -8.17 12.19
C SER A 35 2.53 -8.69 12.03
N GLY A 36 3.43 -8.14 12.83
CA GLY A 36 4.83 -8.62 12.89
C GLY A 36 5.69 -8.21 11.70
N ALA A 37 6.45 -9.16 11.16
CA ALA A 37 7.42 -8.89 10.10
C ALA A 37 6.83 -9.15 8.71
N LEU A 38 6.74 -8.09 7.91
CA LEU A 38 6.41 -8.20 6.48
C LEU A 38 7.69 -8.53 5.69
N LYS A 39 7.86 -9.78 5.34
CA LYS A 39 8.98 -10.26 4.52
C LYS A 39 8.43 -11.27 3.52
N SER A 40 8.43 -10.91 2.24
CA SER A 40 7.86 -11.72 1.17
C SER A 40 8.66 -11.54 -0.12
N SER A 41 9.14 -12.63 -0.68
CA SER A 41 9.78 -12.64 -1.99
C SER A 41 8.76 -12.45 -3.11
N THR A 42 7.56 -12.95 -2.90
CA THR A 42 6.43 -12.80 -3.82
C THR A 42 6.02 -11.35 -3.96
N LEU A 43 5.85 -10.60 -2.84
CA LEU A 43 5.58 -9.16 -2.89
C LEU A 43 6.74 -8.39 -3.51
N ALA A 44 7.97 -8.72 -3.17
CA ALA A 44 9.13 -8.06 -3.76
C ALA A 44 9.18 -8.22 -5.28
N GLY A 45 8.85 -9.40 -5.81
CA GLY A 45 8.71 -9.65 -7.24
C GLY A 45 7.54 -8.87 -7.87
N LEU A 46 6.37 -8.93 -7.23
CA LEU A 46 5.16 -8.23 -7.68
C LEU A 46 5.39 -6.72 -7.86
N LEU A 47 6.04 -6.08 -6.89
CA LEU A 47 6.29 -4.63 -6.91
C LEU A 47 7.31 -4.17 -7.96
N THR A 48 7.87 -5.08 -8.74
CA THR A 48 8.87 -4.79 -9.78
C THR A 48 8.47 -5.23 -11.17
N THR A 49 7.26 -5.71 -11.34
CA THR A 49 6.78 -6.17 -12.64
C THR A 49 5.46 -5.51 -13.00
N ASP A 50 5.32 -5.12 -14.27
CA ASP A 50 4.07 -4.64 -14.83
C ASP A 50 3.17 -5.80 -15.29
N LEU A 51 3.74 -6.98 -15.45
CA LEU A 51 3.04 -8.19 -15.88
C LEU A 51 3.30 -9.32 -14.89
N TRP A 52 2.23 -9.94 -14.45
CA TRP A 52 2.24 -11.08 -13.54
C TRP A 52 1.90 -12.35 -14.30
N ASP A 53 2.89 -13.21 -14.44
CA ASP A 53 2.74 -14.52 -15.08
C ASP A 53 2.66 -15.60 -14.00
N ASP A 54 1.52 -16.29 -13.93
CA ASP A 54 1.35 -17.38 -12.97
C ASP A 54 0.31 -18.39 -13.46
N ARG A 55 0.22 -19.53 -12.75
CA ARG A 55 -0.81 -20.53 -12.98
C ARG A 55 -1.91 -20.44 -11.94
N PRO A 56 -3.16 -20.13 -12.33
CA PRO A 56 -4.29 -20.18 -11.41
C PRO A 56 -4.44 -21.54 -10.76
N LEU A 57 -4.93 -21.58 -9.52
CA LEU A 57 -5.17 -22.81 -8.79
C LEU A 57 -6.07 -23.77 -9.60
N GLY A 58 -5.64 -25.02 -9.71
CA GLY A 58 -6.37 -26.04 -10.47
C GLY A 58 -6.23 -25.96 -11.99
N SER A 59 -5.38 -25.04 -12.50
CA SER A 59 -5.10 -24.91 -13.95
C SER A 59 -3.70 -25.41 -14.30
N THR A 60 -3.55 -25.98 -15.48
CA THR A 60 -2.25 -26.31 -16.09
C THR A 60 -1.75 -25.22 -17.03
N SER A 61 -2.61 -24.26 -17.40
CA SER A 61 -2.28 -23.15 -18.29
C SER A 61 -1.74 -21.95 -17.53
N TRP A 62 -0.81 -21.24 -18.14
CA TRP A 62 -0.33 -19.96 -17.64
C TRP A 62 -1.33 -18.84 -17.93
N THR A 63 -1.49 -17.95 -16.98
CA THR A 63 -2.28 -16.72 -17.13
C THR A 63 -1.34 -15.53 -16.97
N ARG A 64 -1.49 -14.55 -17.83
CA ARG A 64 -0.82 -13.26 -17.77
C ARG A 64 -1.82 -12.18 -17.36
N SER A 65 -1.51 -11.47 -16.30
CA SER A 65 -2.33 -10.37 -15.79
C SER A 65 -1.52 -9.09 -15.69
N THR A 66 -2.12 -7.95 -15.99
CA THR A 66 -1.48 -6.65 -15.79
C THR A 66 -1.44 -6.31 -14.30
N ASN A 67 -0.29 -5.87 -13.82
CA ASN A 67 -0.11 -5.35 -12.48
C ASN A 67 -0.03 -3.81 -12.53
N ASP A 68 -1.17 -3.17 -12.68
CA ASP A 68 -1.36 -1.72 -12.75
C ASP A 68 -1.95 -1.15 -11.43
N ARG A 69 -1.74 -1.85 -10.32
CA ARG A 69 -2.40 -1.57 -9.04
C ARG A 69 -1.45 -0.97 -8.03
N ILE A 70 -2.01 -0.15 -7.16
CA ILE A 70 -1.34 0.32 -5.95
C ILE A 70 -1.58 -0.73 -4.87
N TRP A 71 -0.50 -1.29 -4.33
CA TRP A 71 -0.53 -2.24 -3.23
C TRP A 71 -0.28 -1.50 -1.92
N THR A 72 -1.22 -1.60 -1.00
CA THR A 72 -1.16 -0.95 0.31
C THR A 72 -1.21 -2.02 1.39
N VAL A 73 -0.38 -1.87 2.40
CA VAL A 73 -0.36 -2.73 3.59
C VAL A 73 -0.67 -1.86 4.79
N THR A 74 -1.57 -2.31 5.65
CA THR A 74 -1.87 -1.67 6.94
C THR A 74 -1.58 -2.62 8.09
N GLY A 75 -1.25 -2.09 9.25
CA GLY A 75 -1.07 -2.89 10.47
C GLY A 75 -0.34 -2.13 11.57
N ASN A 76 -0.28 -2.75 12.74
CA ASN A 76 0.33 -2.19 13.93
C ASN A 76 1.77 -2.71 14.08
N ASN A 77 2.72 -1.80 14.28
CA ASN A 77 4.14 -2.12 14.53
C ASN A 77 4.76 -3.09 13.49
N ILE A 78 4.41 -2.91 12.22
CA ILE A 78 4.96 -3.74 11.14
C ILE A 78 6.45 -3.42 10.98
N SER A 79 7.28 -4.45 11.03
CA SER A 79 8.67 -4.38 10.54
C SER A 79 8.71 -4.81 9.08
N ILE A 80 9.45 -4.08 8.24
CA ILE A 80 9.58 -4.40 6.83
C ILE A 80 10.98 -4.95 6.58
N GLY A 81 11.07 -6.16 6.03
CA GLY A 81 12.33 -6.85 5.82
C GLY A 81 12.58 -7.30 4.38
N GLY A 82 13.74 -7.91 4.14
CA GLY A 82 14.16 -8.38 2.82
C GLY A 82 14.35 -7.24 1.84
N ASP A 83 13.85 -7.38 0.63
CA ASP A 83 13.94 -6.38 -0.44
C ASP A 83 12.81 -5.35 -0.44
N LEU A 84 11.82 -5.50 0.44
CA LEU A 84 10.65 -4.64 0.49
C LEU A 84 10.95 -3.19 0.92
N PRO A 85 11.88 -2.90 1.86
CA PRO A 85 12.14 -1.52 2.28
C PRO A 85 12.47 -0.56 1.13
N ARG A 86 13.19 -1.04 0.11
CA ARG A 86 13.56 -0.24 -1.07
C ARG A 86 12.42 -0.04 -2.08
N ARG A 87 11.31 -0.75 -1.90
CA ARG A 87 10.18 -0.82 -2.84
C ARG A 87 8.90 -0.26 -2.23
N THR A 88 8.97 0.24 -1.00
CA THR A 88 7.81 0.71 -0.26
C THR A 88 8.00 2.11 0.27
N ILE A 89 6.90 2.84 0.33
CA ILE A 89 6.84 4.10 1.05
C ILE A 89 6.17 3.80 2.38
N ARG A 90 6.90 3.99 3.48
CA ARG A 90 6.38 3.78 4.82
C ARG A 90 5.80 5.08 5.37
N THR A 91 4.55 5.01 5.80
CA THR A 91 3.89 6.08 6.55
C THR A 91 3.60 5.59 7.96
N VAL A 92 4.06 6.31 8.96
CA VAL A 92 3.79 6.04 10.37
C VAL A 92 2.80 7.08 10.87
N ILE A 93 1.69 6.62 11.44
CA ILE A 93 0.70 7.48 12.08
C ILE A 93 0.90 7.37 13.59
N ASP A 94 1.40 8.44 14.18
CA ASP A 94 1.51 8.55 15.64
C ASP A 94 0.28 9.32 16.17
N PRO A 95 -0.59 8.68 16.94
CA PRO A 95 -1.76 9.33 17.49
C PRO A 95 -1.43 10.31 18.63
N GLY A 96 -0.21 10.30 19.17
CA GLY A 96 0.23 11.16 20.26
C GLY A 96 -0.46 10.89 21.60
N GLN A 97 -1.19 9.76 21.74
CA GLN A 97 -1.91 9.37 22.96
C GLN A 97 -1.97 7.85 23.11
N PRO A 98 -2.04 7.33 24.36
CA PRO A 98 -1.95 5.88 24.62
C PRO A 98 -3.10 5.05 24.06
N ASN A 99 -4.32 5.59 24.03
CA ASN A 99 -5.54 4.89 23.60
C ASN A 99 -6.26 5.69 22.50
N PRO A 100 -5.76 5.68 21.26
CA PRO A 100 -6.31 6.50 20.18
C PRO A 100 -7.75 6.14 19.82
N GLU A 101 -8.17 4.90 20.08
CA GLU A 101 -9.53 4.41 19.85
C GLU A 101 -10.57 5.06 20.78
N LEU A 102 -10.14 5.62 21.91
CA LEU A 102 -11.00 6.34 22.85
C LEU A 102 -11.09 7.83 22.55
N ARG A 103 -10.42 8.30 21.49
CA ARG A 103 -10.44 9.71 21.12
C ARG A 103 -11.84 10.13 20.70
N THR A 104 -12.27 11.27 21.22
CA THR A 104 -13.54 11.95 20.90
C THR A 104 -13.28 13.39 20.46
N GLY A 105 -14.32 14.10 20.06
CA GLY A 105 -14.22 15.51 19.68
C GLY A 105 -13.53 15.71 18.32
N PHE A 106 -13.78 14.82 17.37
CA PHE A 106 -13.30 14.99 16.00
C PHE A 106 -14.00 16.21 15.35
N ALA A 107 -13.26 16.97 14.55
CA ALA A 107 -13.81 18.09 13.79
C ALA A 107 -14.89 17.67 12.77
N ILE A 108 -14.89 16.40 12.38
CA ILE A 108 -15.84 15.78 11.46
C ILE A 108 -16.34 14.48 12.10
N ASP A 109 -17.57 14.48 12.58
CA ASP A 109 -18.15 13.31 13.28
C ASP A 109 -18.37 12.13 12.31
N ASN A 110 -18.88 12.38 11.12
CA ASN A 110 -19.09 11.39 10.07
C ASN A 110 -18.14 11.63 8.90
N LEU A 111 -16.89 11.19 9.04
CA LEU A 111 -15.87 11.40 7.99
C LEU A 111 -16.26 10.74 6.67
N GLU A 112 -16.86 9.56 6.70
CA GLU A 112 -17.24 8.83 5.48
C GLU A 112 -18.32 9.59 4.70
N GLY A 113 -19.35 10.07 5.38
CA GLY A 113 -20.41 10.90 4.79
C GLY A 113 -19.83 12.19 4.23
N TRP A 114 -19.00 12.87 5.00
CA TRP A 114 -18.34 14.11 4.60
C TRP A 114 -17.49 13.94 3.32
N VAL A 115 -16.71 12.85 3.23
CA VAL A 115 -15.91 12.53 2.04
C VAL A 115 -16.80 12.23 0.83
N LYS A 116 -17.90 11.49 1.01
CA LYS A 116 -18.84 11.18 -0.07
C LYS A 116 -19.47 12.44 -0.66
N GLU A 117 -19.92 13.35 0.20
CA GLU A 117 -20.52 14.61 -0.20
C GLU A 117 -19.54 15.54 -0.94
N ARG A 118 -18.28 15.56 -0.49
CA ARG A 118 -17.22 16.43 -1.06
C ARG A 118 -16.30 15.74 -2.04
N ARG A 119 -16.67 14.55 -2.52
CA ARG A 119 -15.82 13.75 -3.41
C ARG A 119 -15.31 14.54 -4.63
N GLY A 120 -16.15 15.35 -5.25
CA GLY A 120 -15.77 16.17 -6.41
C GLY A 120 -14.70 17.20 -6.07
N GLU A 121 -14.85 17.91 -4.97
CA GLU A 121 -13.89 18.92 -4.47
C GLU A 121 -12.55 18.27 -4.13
N LEU A 122 -12.58 17.15 -3.42
CA LEU A 122 -11.38 16.41 -3.02
C LEU A 122 -10.61 15.89 -4.23
N LEU A 123 -11.32 15.30 -5.21
CA LEU A 123 -10.69 14.83 -6.44
C LEU A 123 -10.10 15.99 -7.24
N HIS A 124 -10.81 17.12 -7.34
CA HIS A 124 -10.29 18.31 -8.02
C HIS A 124 -9.01 18.82 -7.35
N ALA A 125 -8.98 18.88 -6.02
CA ALA A 125 -7.80 19.30 -5.27
C ALA A 125 -6.61 18.37 -5.52
N LEU A 126 -6.81 17.05 -5.45
CA LEU A 126 -5.76 16.06 -5.72
C LEU A 126 -5.24 16.15 -7.15
N LEU A 127 -6.13 16.25 -8.14
CA LEU A 127 -5.73 16.38 -9.54
C LEU A 127 -5.01 17.70 -9.82
N THR A 128 -5.35 18.76 -9.09
CA THR A 128 -4.65 20.05 -9.19
C THR A 128 -3.19 19.91 -8.74
N LEU A 129 -2.93 19.21 -7.63
CA LEU A 129 -1.58 18.91 -7.16
C LEU A 129 -0.79 18.12 -8.20
N VAL A 130 -1.39 17.06 -8.76
CA VAL A 130 -0.76 16.25 -9.81
C VAL A 130 -0.44 17.08 -11.05
N ARG A 131 -1.37 17.92 -11.50
CA ARG A 131 -1.14 18.82 -12.65
C ARG A 131 -0.03 19.82 -12.38
N ALA A 132 0.03 20.38 -11.19
CA ALA A 132 1.09 21.32 -10.81
C ALA A 132 2.46 20.62 -10.84
N TRP A 133 2.56 19.40 -10.31
CA TRP A 133 3.80 18.61 -10.34
C TRP A 133 4.23 18.27 -11.78
N VAL A 134 3.29 17.88 -12.64
CA VAL A 134 3.57 17.61 -14.05
C VAL A 134 4.03 18.87 -14.77
N ALA A 135 3.36 20.02 -14.54
CA ALA A 135 3.72 21.31 -15.13
C ALA A 135 5.11 21.79 -14.68
N ALA A 136 5.51 21.45 -13.45
CA ALA A 136 6.86 21.71 -12.93
C ALA A 136 7.93 20.76 -13.48
N GLY A 137 7.62 19.90 -14.45
CA GLY A 137 8.56 18.95 -15.03
C GLY A 137 8.81 17.70 -14.21
N LYS A 138 7.85 17.34 -13.32
CA LYS A 138 7.92 16.15 -12.46
C LYS A 138 9.18 16.11 -11.58
N PRO A 139 9.45 17.17 -10.80
CA PRO A 139 10.65 17.20 -9.99
C PRO A 139 10.72 16.00 -9.05
N LEU A 140 11.89 15.37 -8.98
CA LEU A 140 12.17 14.35 -8.00
C LEU A 140 12.31 14.99 -6.61
N PRO A 141 11.95 14.27 -5.53
CA PRO A 141 12.24 14.74 -4.19
C PRO A 141 13.75 15.01 -4.07
N VAL A 142 14.10 16.17 -3.54
CA VAL A 142 15.50 16.40 -3.12
C VAL A 142 15.76 15.41 -2.00
N GLU A 143 16.70 14.48 -2.19
CA GLU A 143 17.17 13.63 -1.10
C GLU A 143 17.62 14.55 0.04
N ARG A 144 16.89 14.55 1.14
CA ARG A 144 17.44 15.07 2.39
C ARG A 144 18.50 14.07 2.80
N ALA A 145 19.76 14.43 2.57
CA ALA A 145 20.86 13.74 3.17
C ALA A 145 20.64 13.74 4.69
N SER A 146 20.74 12.54 5.28
CA SER A 146 20.76 12.30 6.71
C SER A 146 19.45 12.48 7.49
N ASP A 147 18.62 11.46 7.49
CA ASP A 147 17.92 11.01 8.70
C ASP A 147 17.93 9.48 8.73
N THR A 148 19.12 8.91 8.70
CA THR A 148 19.35 7.57 9.25
C THR A 148 19.69 7.80 10.72
N PRO A 149 18.83 7.47 11.67
CA PRO A 149 19.30 7.31 13.03
C PRO A 149 20.24 6.11 13.02
N ASP A 150 21.53 6.39 13.07
CA ASP A 150 22.57 5.42 13.36
C ASP A 150 22.25 4.82 14.73
N GLY A 151 21.67 3.62 14.71
CA GLY A 151 21.36 2.82 15.87
C GLY A 151 22.58 2.02 16.32
N SER A 152 23.74 2.61 16.38
CA SER A 152 24.91 2.08 17.08
C SER A 152 25.09 2.82 18.40
N ALA A 153 24.47 2.32 19.44
CA ALA A 153 24.89 2.59 20.81
C ALA A 153 25.35 1.27 21.45
N PRO A 154 26.39 1.33 22.31
CA PRO A 154 27.21 0.23 22.79
C PRO A 154 26.49 -0.76 23.70
#